data_4f850bc6ad9c6a5c0e1a1fdb10177f6d
#
_entry.id   4f850bc6ad9c6a5c0e1a1fdb10177f6d
#
_cell.length_a   1.000
_cell.length_b   1.000
_cell.length_c   1.000
_cell.angle_alpha   90.00
_cell.angle_beta   90.00
_cell.angle_gamma   90.00
#
_symmetry.space_group_name_H-M   'P 1'
#
loop_
_entity.id
_entity.type
_entity.pdbx_description
1 polymer ?
#
loop_
_entity_poly.entity_id
_entity_poly.type
_entity_poly.pdbx_seq_one_letter_code
_entity_poly.pdbx_strand_id
1 'polypeptide(L)'
;VVCYLRSIKVKPNERYAGAGDPVEIAAFQQAVEQTAAEIKETLSDQPDRYEQVLAIHDYLCTHVSYKENSYAHTAAGVFLKNREVVCEGYAKAFKILCGRFGIPAVLIPGGALKSNGTREGHMWNYVQMEDGFWYMLDTTWDDQKTYISRKYFLSGGEEKGFTGNTIAVERQELYTNFSKSEYSVNFALPVLSDQGYSARHSSANPHAHSWQEWQRTAGTCIEEGRIVFGCTVSGCTARKTEVLEKSDHVYGAYQPDGNATCLADGTKTRVCSVCKARETVTDPGSATGHKYGAYQPDGNATCLADGTKTRVCSVCKAQETVADPGSATGHKYGAYQ
;
A
#
# COMPACT_ATOMS: atom_id res chain seq x y z
N VAL A 1 -0.38 37.97 26.48
CA VAL A 1 -1.69 38.24 25.86
C VAL A 1 -2.01 37.05 25.01
N VAL A 2 -3.01 36.26 25.39
CA VAL A 2 -3.47 35.11 24.59
C VAL A 2 -4.49 35.66 23.61
N CYS A 3 -4.17 35.68 22.31
CA CYS A 3 -5.11 36.06 21.26
C CYS A 3 -5.92 34.85 20.86
N TYR A 4 -7.24 34.87 21.09
CA TYR A 4 -8.16 33.87 20.56
C TYR A 4 -8.64 34.31 19.16
N LEU A 5 -8.33 33.52 18.13
CA LEU A 5 -8.92 33.70 16.81
C LEU A 5 -10.41 33.31 16.87
N ARG A 6 -11.32 34.28 16.75
CA ARG A 6 -12.78 34.05 16.76
C ARG A 6 -13.32 33.54 15.41
N SER A 7 -12.61 33.77 14.34
CA SER A 7 -12.96 33.20 13.02
C SER A 7 -11.77 33.25 12.07
N ILE A 8 -11.62 32.23 11.25
CA ILE A 8 -10.69 32.21 10.11
C ILE A 8 -11.54 32.23 8.85
N LYS A 9 -11.37 33.24 8.02
CA LYS A 9 -11.88 33.21 6.65
C LYS A 9 -10.86 32.46 5.79
N VAL A 10 -11.16 31.22 5.44
CA VAL A 10 -10.37 30.45 4.48
C VAL A 10 -10.79 30.90 3.09
N LYS A 11 -9.89 31.51 2.33
CA LYS A 11 -10.09 31.69 0.88
C LYS A 11 -9.61 30.44 0.16
N PRO A 12 -10.37 29.92 -0.83
CA PRO A 12 -9.88 28.88 -1.69
C PRO A 12 -8.56 29.29 -2.35
N ASN A 13 -7.66 28.34 -2.55
CA ASN A 13 -6.44 28.61 -3.32
C ASN A 13 -6.82 28.78 -4.79
N GLU A 14 -6.70 30.00 -5.31
CA GLU A 14 -7.07 30.37 -6.70
C GLU A 14 -6.29 29.55 -7.77
N ARG A 15 -5.15 28.93 -7.39
CA ARG A 15 -4.38 28.04 -8.25
C ARG A 15 -4.95 26.62 -8.34
N TYR A 16 -5.92 26.29 -7.50
CA TYR A 16 -6.56 24.98 -7.48
C TYR A 16 -8.02 25.13 -7.93
N ALA A 17 -8.35 24.65 -9.14
CA ALA A 17 -9.66 24.86 -9.77
C ALA A 17 -10.86 24.28 -8.97
N GLY A 18 -10.65 23.26 -8.13
CA GLY A 18 -11.66 22.67 -7.24
C GLY A 18 -11.70 23.27 -5.84
N ALA A 19 -10.86 24.28 -5.56
CA ALA A 19 -10.73 24.85 -4.22
C ALA A 19 -11.99 25.61 -3.78
N GLY A 20 -12.89 24.99 -3.10
CA GLY A 20 -14.18 25.52 -2.68
C GLY A 20 -15.36 24.65 -3.10
N ASP A 21 -15.15 23.69 -3.97
CA ASP A 21 -16.14 22.66 -4.26
C ASP A 21 -16.24 21.70 -3.05
N PRO A 22 -17.42 21.56 -2.44
CA PRO A 22 -17.62 20.67 -1.28
C PRO A 22 -17.23 19.20 -1.56
N VAL A 23 -17.43 18.72 -2.79
CA VAL A 23 -17.08 17.35 -3.19
C VAL A 23 -15.55 17.17 -3.22
N GLU A 24 -14.83 18.12 -3.81
CA GLU A 24 -13.37 18.12 -3.85
C GLU A 24 -12.76 18.29 -2.45
N ILE A 25 -13.38 19.11 -1.59
CA ILE A 25 -12.96 19.27 -0.20
C ILE A 25 -13.13 17.96 0.57
N ALA A 26 -14.28 17.29 0.43
CA ALA A 26 -14.54 16.00 1.07
C ALA A 26 -13.57 14.92 0.58
N ALA A 27 -13.32 14.83 -0.73
CA ALA A 27 -12.36 13.91 -1.32
C ALA A 27 -10.94 14.17 -0.80
N PHE A 28 -10.55 15.44 -0.70
CA PHE A 28 -9.26 15.82 -0.14
C PHE A 28 -9.11 15.39 1.32
N GLN A 29 -10.12 15.65 2.15
CA GLN A 29 -10.11 15.24 3.55
C GLN A 29 -10.02 13.72 3.68
N GLN A 30 -10.80 12.98 2.89
CA GLN A 30 -10.76 11.52 2.89
C GLN A 30 -9.38 10.99 2.50
N ALA A 31 -8.76 11.54 1.45
CA ALA A 31 -7.44 11.14 1.00
C ALA A 31 -6.34 11.43 2.05
N VAL A 32 -6.45 12.55 2.78
CA VAL A 32 -5.56 12.85 3.90
C VAL A 32 -5.72 11.85 5.04
N GLU A 33 -6.95 11.51 5.43
CA GLU A 33 -7.21 10.52 6.48
C GLU A 33 -6.71 9.13 6.09
N GLN A 34 -6.93 8.73 4.83
CA GLN A 34 -6.42 7.46 4.31
C GLN A 34 -4.90 7.41 4.36
N THR A 35 -4.22 8.45 3.87
CA THR A 35 -2.75 8.53 3.92
C THR A 35 -2.24 8.50 5.36
N ALA A 36 -2.89 9.21 6.27
CA ALA A 36 -2.51 9.19 7.69
C ALA A 36 -2.71 7.79 8.31
N ALA A 37 -3.75 7.05 7.90
CA ALA A 37 -3.98 5.68 8.33
C ALA A 37 -2.89 4.74 7.80
N GLU A 38 -2.55 4.83 6.50
CA GLU A 38 -1.45 4.07 5.88
C GLU A 38 -0.14 4.28 6.64
N ILE A 39 0.19 5.52 7.01
CA ILE A 39 1.39 5.81 7.80
C ILE A 39 1.29 5.22 9.21
N LYS A 40 0.12 5.31 9.87
CA LYS A 40 -0.08 4.74 11.22
C LYS A 40 0.12 3.22 11.25
N GLU A 41 -0.23 2.52 10.19
CA GLU A 41 -0.03 1.06 10.07
C GLU A 41 1.45 0.66 10.04
N THR A 42 2.36 1.59 9.72
CA THR A 42 3.81 1.34 9.73
C THR A 42 4.48 1.58 11.07
N LEU A 43 3.77 2.19 12.02
CA LEU A 43 4.30 2.57 13.33
C LEU A 43 4.23 1.42 14.34
N SER A 44 5.04 1.52 15.39
CA SER A 44 4.93 0.65 16.57
C SER A 44 3.60 0.88 17.31
N ASP A 45 3.27 0.00 18.26
CA ASP A 45 2.02 0.12 19.05
C ASP A 45 1.98 1.38 19.92
N GLN A 46 3.14 1.90 20.32
CA GLN A 46 3.29 3.13 21.10
C GLN A 46 4.40 4.01 20.48
N PRO A 47 4.12 4.62 19.31
CA PRO A 47 5.12 5.39 18.61
C PRO A 47 5.42 6.70 19.36
N ASP A 48 6.70 6.98 19.57
CA ASP A 48 7.12 8.30 20.01
C ASP A 48 6.98 9.34 18.89
N ARG A 49 7.18 10.61 19.21
CA ARG A 49 7.06 11.69 18.22
C ARG A 49 8.12 11.59 17.12
N TYR A 50 9.33 11.13 17.47
CA TYR A 50 10.39 10.94 16.49
C TYR A 50 10.01 9.88 15.45
N GLU A 51 9.49 8.73 15.88
CA GLU A 51 9.01 7.67 15.00
C GLU A 51 7.88 8.16 14.08
N GLN A 52 6.94 8.93 14.63
CA GLN A 52 5.84 9.51 13.85
C GLN A 52 6.33 10.50 12.79
N VAL A 53 7.22 11.42 13.17
CA VAL A 53 7.81 12.40 12.24
C VAL A 53 8.64 11.71 11.16
N LEU A 54 9.40 10.68 11.52
CA LEU A 54 10.19 9.89 10.60
C LEU A 54 9.31 9.17 9.58
N ALA A 55 8.24 8.53 10.03
CA ALA A 55 7.31 7.83 9.14
C ALA A 55 6.62 8.78 8.14
N ILE A 56 6.20 9.97 8.59
CA ILE A 56 5.62 10.99 7.71
C ILE A 56 6.65 11.48 6.68
N HIS A 57 7.88 11.75 7.12
CA HIS A 57 8.97 12.17 6.25
C HIS A 57 9.26 11.11 5.18
N ASP A 58 9.46 9.87 5.59
CA ASP A 58 9.81 8.76 4.70
C ASP A 58 8.68 8.43 3.73
N TYR A 59 7.43 8.51 4.18
CA TYR A 59 6.28 8.35 3.31
C TYR A 59 6.31 9.36 2.15
N LEU A 60 6.55 10.64 2.45
CA LEU A 60 6.61 11.67 1.42
C LEU A 60 7.81 11.47 0.49
N CYS A 61 8.99 11.17 1.02
CA CYS A 61 10.18 10.93 0.20
C CYS A 61 10.06 9.68 -0.71
N THR A 62 9.22 8.69 -0.34
CA THR A 62 9.06 7.45 -1.13
C THR A 62 7.89 7.49 -2.10
N HIS A 63 6.84 8.26 -1.80
CA HIS A 63 5.59 8.22 -2.56
C HIS A 63 5.33 9.48 -3.38
N VAL A 64 6.14 10.52 -3.24
CA VAL A 64 5.98 11.80 -3.95
C VAL A 64 7.17 12.02 -4.86
N SER A 65 6.96 12.64 -6.01
CA SER A 65 8.02 12.97 -6.97
C SER A 65 8.10 14.48 -7.20
N TYR A 66 9.34 14.99 -7.30
CA TYR A 66 9.55 16.41 -7.57
C TYR A 66 9.32 16.72 -9.05
N LYS A 67 8.22 17.44 -9.35
CA LYS A 67 7.87 17.84 -10.71
C LYS A 67 6.92 19.02 -10.74
N GLU A 68 7.18 19.99 -11.64
CA GLU A 68 6.31 21.14 -11.88
C GLU A 68 5.08 20.76 -12.68
N ASN A 69 3.90 21.17 -12.19
CA ASN A 69 2.61 21.04 -12.87
C ASN A 69 1.58 22.01 -12.25
N SER A 70 0.33 21.99 -12.74
CA SER A 70 -0.73 22.90 -12.25
C SER A 70 -1.11 22.73 -10.77
N TYR A 71 -0.79 21.60 -10.15
CA TYR A 71 -1.06 21.31 -8.73
C TYR A 71 0.22 21.27 -7.88
N ALA A 72 1.38 21.51 -8.48
CA ALA A 72 2.69 21.31 -7.86
C ALA A 72 2.88 22.11 -6.56
N HIS A 73 2.27 23.29 -6.47
CA HIS A 73 2.35 24.18 -5.32
C HIS A 73 1.28 23.91 -4.24
N THR A 74 0.55 22.81 -4.33
CA THR A 74 -0.57 22.48 -3.44
C THR A 74 -0.42 21.12 -2.81
N ALA A 75 -0.96 20.94 -1.60
CA ALA A 75 -1.08 19.62 -1.00
C ALA A 75 -2.03 18.70 -1.78
N ALA A 76 -2.97 19.26 -2.56
CA ALA A 76 -3.84 18.49 -3.43
C ALA A 76 -3.05 17.71 -4.51
N GLY A 77 -1.90 18.21 -4.92
CA GLY A 77 -0.99 17.47 -5.80
C GLY A 77 -0.54 16.14 -5.20
N VAL A 78 -0.34 16.10 -3.88
CA VAL A 78 0.03 14.88 -3.14
C VAL A 78 -1.17 13.97 -2.91
N PHE A 79 -2.28 14.50 -2.40
CA PHE A 79 -3.39 13.67 -1.91
C PHE A 79 -4.43 13.31 -2.96
N LEU A 80 -4.69 14.17 -3.96
CA LEU A 80 -5.75 13.98 -4.95
C LEU A 80 -5.26 13.72 -6.37
N LYS A 81 -3.99 13.96 -6.64
CA LYS A 81 -3.46 13.89 -8.00
C LYS A 81 -2.36 12.82 -8.09
N ASN A 82 -1.45 12.96 -8.99
CA ASN A 82 -0.42 11.97 -9.32
C ASN A 82 0.79 11.95 -8.39
N ARG A 83 0.73 12.65 -7.24
CA ARG A 83 1.83 12.78 -6.27
C ARG A 83 3.09 13.44 -6.86
N GLU A 84 2.91 14.33 -7.82
CA GLU A 84 3.96 15.14 -8.42
C GLU A 84 3.82 16.58 -7.96
N VAL A 85 4.78 17.07 -7.17
CA VAL A 85 4.74 18.43 -6.59
C VAL A 85 6.14 19.03 -6.50
N VAL A 86 6.23 20.32 -6.21
CA VAL A 86 7.48 21.01 -5.87
C VAL A 86 7.58 21.20 -4.34
N CYS A 87 8.62 21.88 -3.87
CA CYS A 87 8.90 22.10 -2.44
C CYS A 87 7.69 22.57 -1.63
N GLU A 88 6.90 23.48 -2.18
CA GLU A 88 5.70 23.99 -1.51
C GLU A 88 4.64 22.89 -1.30
N GLY A 89 4.46 21.98 -2.26
CA GLY A 89 3.56 20.84 -2.15
C GLY A 89 4.03 19.84 -1.09
N TYR A 90 5.32 19.49 -1.08
CA TYR A 90 5.94 18.66 -0.04
C TYR A 90 5.74 19.25 1.36
N ALA A 91 6.13 20.50 1.56
CA ALA A 91 6.04 21.14 2.85
C ALA A 91 4.59 21.25 3.36
N LYS A 92 3.63 21.56 2.47
CA LYS A 92 2.20 21.62 2.81
C LYS A 92 1.65 20.26 3.19
N ALA A 93 1.99 19.21 2.45
CA ALA A 93 1.56 17.85 2.74
C ALA A 93 2.14 17.37 4.08
N PHE A 94 3.43 17.61 4.34
CA PHE A 94 4.07 17.29 5.61
C PHE A 94 3.34 17.96 6.79
N LYS A 95 3.08 19.27 6.72
CA LYS A 95 2.36 19.99 7.77
C LYS A 95 0.96 19.41 8.02
N ILE A 96 0.23 19.06 6.97
CA ILE A 96 -1.13 18.50 7.08
C ILE A 96 -1.07 17.14 7.79
N LEU A 97 -0.14 16.27 7.38
CA LEU A 97 0.04 14.96 8.02
C LEU A 97 0.45 15.12 9.49
N CYS A 98 1.41 16.00 9.83
CA CYS A 98 1.74 16.31 11.22
C CYS A 98 0.49 16.68 12.03
N GLY A 99 -0.41 17.48 11.47
CA GLY A 99 -1.68 17.83 12.12
C GLY A 99 -2.57 16.63 12.44
N ARG A 100 -2.53 15.55 11.64
CA ARG A 100 -3.28 14.29 11.89
C ARG A 100 -2.67 13.43 13.00
N PHE A 101 -1.40 13.71 13.33
CA PHE A 101 -0.69 13.07 14.44
C PHE A 101 -0.59 13.97 15.69
N GLY A 102 -1.23 15.17 15.65
CA GLY A 102 -1.17 16.13 16.75
C GLY A 102 0.22 16.76 16.94
N ILE A 103 1.06 16.76 15.91
CA ILE A 103 2.43 17.28 15.93
C ILE A 103 2.41 18.74 15.43
N PRO A 104 2.88 19.72 16.22
CA PRO A 104 3.00 21.09 15.78
C PRO A 104 4.04 21.21 14.65
N ALA A 105 3.63 21.72 13.49
CA ALA A 105 4.51 22.01 12.36
C ALA A 105 4.11 23.30 11.66
N VAL A 106 5.08 24.07 11.19
CA VAL A 106 4.86 25.31 10.47
C VAL A 106 5.54 25.29 9.11
N LEU A 107 5.00 26.05 8.17
CA LEU A 107 5.60 26.27 6.86
C LEU A 107 6.60 27.40 6.95
N ILE A 108 7.79 27.21 6.40
CA ILE A 108 8.83 28.22 6.34
C ILE A 108 9.15 28.51 4.87
N PRO A 109 8.63 29.59 4.33
CA PRO A 109 9.09 30.07 3.02
C PRO A 109 10.38 30.84 3.16
N GLY A 110 11.27 30.68 2.17
CA GLY A 110 12.58 31.30 2.23
C GLY A 110 13.41 31.09 0.99
N GLY A 111 14.71 31.25 1.14
CA GLY A 111 15.71 31.00 0.11
C GLY A 111 16.66 29.87 0.50
N ALA A 112 16.77 28.86 -0.35
CA ALA A 112 17.73 27.77 -0.21
C ALA A 112 19.02 28.08 -0.99
N LEU A 113 20.17 27.94 -0.31
CA LEU A 113 21.49 28.08 -0.92
C LEU A 113 21.85 26.78 -1.67
N LYS A 114 22.20 26.91 -2.93
CA LYS A 114 22.68 25.78 -3.75
C LYS A 114 24.20 25.64 -3.68
N SER A 115 24.71 24.48 -4.07
CA SER A 115 26.14 24.19 -4.13
C SER A 115 26.93 25.14 -5.05
N ASN A 116 26.27 25.74 -6.04
CA ASN A 116 26.88 26.75 -6.94
C ASN A 116 26.90 28.17 -6.35
N GLY A 117 26.48 28.34 -5.06
CA GLY A 117 26.45 29.64 -4.39
C GLY A 117 25.24 30.52 -4.71
N THR A 118 24.32 30.09 -5.59
CA THR A 118 23.08 30.83 -5.86
C THR A 118 21.99 30.43 -4.86
N ARG A 119 20.99 31.33 -4.67
CA ARG A 119 19.80 31.02 -3.89
C ARG A 119 18.59 30.88 -4.78
N GLU A 120 17.71 29.94 -4.44
CA GLU A 120 16.40 29.79 -5.05
C GLU A 120 15.29 29.94 -4.01
N GLY A 121 14.10 30.38 -4.47
CA GLY A 121 12.90 30.35 -3.63
C GLY A 121 12.58 28.93 -3.22
N HIS A 122 12.38 28.71 -1.92
CA HIS A 122 12.16 27.39 -1.35
C HIS A 122 11.18 27.42 -0.18
N MET A 123 10.58 26.26 0.12
CA MET A 123 9.71 26.09 1.27
C MET A 123 10.03 24.79 1.97
N TRP A 124 10.13 24.86 3.30
CA TRP A 124 10.40 23.73 4.20
C TRP A 124 9.53 23.83 5.45
N ASN A 125 9.80 23.03 6.46
CA ASN A 125 9.04 23.00 7.69
C ASN A 125 9.94 23.23 8.92
N TYR A 126 9.37 23.81 9.98
CA TYR A 126 9.82 23.60 11.34
C TYR A 126 8.82 22.72 12.07
N VAL A 127 9.33 21.80 12.87
CA VAL A 127 8.55 20.81 13.64
C VAL A 127 8.92 20.96 15.11
N GLN A 128 7.91 21.03 15.98
CA GLN A 128 8.14 21.03 17.41
C GLN A 128 8.15 19.60 17.94
N MET A 129 9.25 19.23 18.58
CA MET A 129 9.38 17.94 19.22
C MET A 129 8.93 18.00 20.68
N GLU A 130 8.88 16.85 21.36
CA GLU A 130 8.43 16.72 22.74
C GLU A 130 9.30 17.45 23.76
N ASP A 131 10.53 17.78 23.40
CA ASP A 131 11.44 18.60 24.20
C ASP A 131 11.11 20.11 24.19
N GLY A 132 10.09 20.48 23.39
CA GLY A 132 9.61 21.84 23.22
C GLY A 132 10.40 22.68 22.22
N PHE A 133 11.51 22.19 21.69
CA PHE A 133 12.30 22.87 20.65
C PHE A 133 11.75 22.64 19.25
N TRP A 134 12.10 23.56 18.35
CA TRP A 134 11.73 23.50 16.94
C TRP A 134 12.95 23.11 16.11
N TYR A 135 12.75 22.17 15.21
CA TYR A 135 13.79 21.60 14.33
C TYR A 135 13.40 21.77 12.88
N MET A 136 14.40 21.99 12.03
CA MET A 136 14.22 22.11 10.60
C MET A 136 14.01 20.73 9.99
N LEU A 137 13.10 20.65 9.01
CA LEU A 137 12.83 19.45 8.23
C LEU A 137 12.51 19.84 6.78
N ASP A 138 13.22 19.23 5.83
CA ASP A 138 13.09 19.52 4.40
C ASP A 138 12.97 18.22 3.60
N THR A 139 11.75 17.70 3.50
CA THR A 139 11.44 16.48 2.73
C THR A 139 11.86 16.59 1.27
N THR A 140 11.83 17.77 0.67
CA THR A 140 12.19 17.98 -0.73
C THR A 140 13.66 17.68 -0.98
N TRP A 141 14.55 18.18 -0.11
CA TRP A 141 15.99 18.00 -0.27
C TRP A 141 16.52 16.73 0.36
N ASP A 142 15.72 16.06 1.18
CA ASP A 142 16.00 14.71 1.68
C ASP A 142 15.52 13.63 0.71
N ASP A 143 14.59 13.92 -0.21
CA ASP A 143 14.23 13.07 -1.34
C ASP A 143 15.28 13.13 -2.46
N GLN A 144 16.24 12.22 -2.44
CA GLN A 144 17.33 12.14 -3.42
C GLN A 144 17.02 11.17 -4.59
N LYS A 145 15.74 10.83 -4.83
CA LYS A 145 15.25 9.92 -5.88
C LYS A 145 15.70 8.46 -5.74
N THR A 146 16.95 8.21 -5.38
CA THR A 146 17.55 6.88 -5.27
C THR A 146 17.76 6.44 -3.83
N TYR A 147 17.76 7.37 -2.91
CA TYR A 147 17.83 7.13 -1.47
C TYR A 147 17.20 8.30 -0.71
N ILE A 148 16.80 8.06 0.53
CA ILE A 148 16.31 9.11 1.43
C ILE A 148 17.50 9.63 2.24
N SER A 149 17.77 10.93 2.13
CA SER A 149 18.73 11.62 3.00
C SER A 149 18.11 11.85 4.39
N ARG A 150 18.97 12.12 5.35
CA ARG A 150 18.58 12.60 6.69
C ARG A 150 19.29 13.91 7.02
N LYS A 151 19.83 14.56 5.98
CA LYS A 151 20.65 15.75 6.15
C LYS A 151 19.87 16.94 6.69
N TYR A 152 18.60 17.00 6.34
CA TYR A 152 17.68 18.05 6.74
C TYR A 152 16.52 17.52 7.60
N PHE A 153 16.69 16.33 8.18
CA PHE A 153 15.70 15.70 9.05
C PHE A 153 15.94 16.10 10.51
N LEU A 154 15.04 16.90 11.07
CA LEU A 154 15.10 17.43 12.44
C LEU A 154 16.45 18.06 12.79
N SER A 155 16.97 18.84 11.85
CA SER A 155 18.28 19.50 11.96
C SER A 155 18.20 20.81 12.74
N GLY A 156 19.31 21.17 13.39
CA GLY A 156 19.51 22.45 14.06
C GLY A 156 20.21 23.48 13.17
N GLY A 157 20.12 24.77 13.57
CA GLY A 157 20.68 25.87 12.79
C GLY A 157 22.20 25.83 12.61
N GLU A 158 22.94 25.30 13.59
CA GLU A 158 24.41 25.21 13.58
C GLU A 158 24.93 23.96 12.85
N GLU A 159 24.08 23.00 12.53
CA GLU A 159 24.49 21.81 11.79
C GLU A 159 24.85 22.13 10.35
N LYS A 160 25.66 21.30 9.72
CA LYS A 160 26.11 21.47 8.35
C LYS A 160 25.16 20.86 7.35
N GLY A 161 24.71 21.65 6.39
CA GLY A 161 23.90 21.20 5.26
C GLY A 161 24.73 20.63 4.09
N PHE A 162 24.10 20.46 2.93
CA PHE A 162 24.75 19.89 1.75
C PHE A 162 25.84 20.79 1.13
N THR A 163 25.77 22.12 1.32
CA THR A 163 26.80 23.03 0.83
C THR A 163 28.01 23.13 1.73
N GLY A 164 27.96 22.50 2.91
CA GLY A 164 28.97 22.62 3.95
C GLY A 164 28.84 23.87 4.84
N ASN A 165 27.91 24.77 4.52
CA ASN A 165 27.50 25.87 5.40
C ASN A 165 26.57 25.38 6.51
N THR A 166 26.33 26.21 7.52
CA THR A 166 25.31 25.86 8.54
C THR A 166 23.92 25.93 7.95
N ILE A 167 22.98 25.18 8.54
CA ILE A 167 21.58 25.18 8.14
C ILE A 167 20.99 26.59 8.17
N ALA A 168 21.30 27.38 9.18
CA ALA A 168 20.86 28.77 9.26
C ALA A 168 21.36 29.65 8.08
N VAL A 169 22.54 29.33 7.53
CA VAL A 169 23.05 29.99 6.32
C VAL A 169 22.43 29.40 5.06
N GLU A 170 22.27 28.09 4.98
CA GLU A 170 21.67 27.43 3.79
C GLU A 170 20.18 27.74 3.63
N ARG A 171 19.46 27.91 4.72
CA ARG A 171 18.02 28.14 4.77
C ARG A 171 17.71 29.50 5.39
N GLN A 172 17.64 30.50 4.53
CA GLN A 172 17.35 31.87 4.94
C GLN A 172 15.84 32.14 4.86
N GLU A 173 15.20 32.33 5.99
CA GLU A 173 13.79 32.71 6.07
C GLU A 173 13.51 34.06 5.40
N LEU A 174 12.43 34.13 4.61
CA LEU A 174 12.05 35.39 3.94
C LEU A 174 11.36 36.40 4.85
N TYR A 175 10.89 36.01 6.04
CA TYR A 175 9.90 36.76 6.79
C TYR A 175 10.42 37.70 7.85
N THR A 176 11.69 38.05 7.89
CA THR A 176 12.18 39.11 8.78
C THR A 176 11.75 40.52 8.36
N ASN A 177 11.09 40.69 7.19
CA ASN A 177 10.81 42.03 6.65
C ASN A 177 9.46 42.18 5.92
N PHE A 178 8.36 41.54 6.35
CA PHE A 178 7.05 42.09 5.98
C PHE A 178 6.77 43.35 6.81
N SER A 179 7.51 44.40 6.48
CA SER A 179 7.24 45.73 7.01
C SER A 179 6.03 46.30 6.28
N LYS A 180 5.01 46.66 7.04
CA LYS A 180 4.12 47.80 6.75
C LYS A 180 3.03 47.57 5.71
N SER A 181 2.17 46.59 5.89
CA SER A 181 0.76 46.81 5.60
C SER A 181 -0.01 46.91 6.93
N GLU A 182 -1.01 47.77 7.02
CA GLU A 182 -1.86 47.99 8.20
C GLU A 182 -2.59 46.72 8.68
N TYR A 183 -2.40 45.59 8.01
CA TYR A 183 -3.00 44.27 8.26
C TYR A 183 -2.01 43.17 8.54
N SER A 184 -0.73 43.45 8.72
CA SER A 184 0.27 42.44 9.04
C SER A 184 0.18 42.08 10.54
N VAL A 185 -0.48 40.97 10.81
CA VAL A 185 -0.24 40.24 12.05
C VAL A 185 1.16 39.67 11.93
N ASN A 186 2.13 40.21 12.70
CA ASN A 186 3.47 39.63 12.78
C ASN A 186 3.35 38.28 13.49
N PHE A 187 3.26 37.21 12.70
CA PHE A 187 3.50 35.87 13.21
C PHE A 187 5.01 35.75 13.38
N ALA A 188 5.47 35.83 14.62
CA ALA A 188 6.85 35.44 14.91
C ALA A 188 6.99 33.93 14.54
N LEU A 189 7.91 33.63 13.66
CA LEU A 189 8.29 32.25 13.41
C LEU A 189 8.90 31.67 14.70
N PRO A 190 8.68 30.37 14.96
CA PRO A 190 9.35 29.75 16.10
C PRO A 190 10.87 29.77 15.90
N VAL A 191 11.58 29.92 17.01
CA VAL A 191 13.05 29.94 17.01
C VAL A 191 13.56 28.53 16.74
N LEU A 192 14.38 28.39 15.70
CA LEU A 192 15.03 27.12 15.36
C LEU A 192 16.07 26.76 16.44
N SER A 193 16.09 25.49 16.85
CA SER A 193 17.15 24.97 17.74
C SER A 193 18.52 25.10 17.07
N ASP A 194 19.55 25.43 17.84
CA ASP A 194 20.93 25.49 17.35
C ASP A 194 21.43 24.08 16.97
N GLN A 195 21.11 23.09 17.79
CA GLN A 195 21.50 21.68 17.59
C GLN A 195 20.32 20.88 17.05
N GLY A 196 20.60 19.87 16.21
CA GLY A 196 19.61 18.93 15.74
C GLY A 196 19.08 18.05 16.86
N TYR A 197 17.89 17.47 16.64
CA TYR A 197 17.20 16.63 17.62
C TYR A 197 18.08 15.45 18.07
N SER A 198 18.72 14.74 17.12
CA SER A 198 19.60 13.62 17.44
C SER A 198 20.81 14.04 18.29
N ALA A 199 21.39 15.21 18.04
CA ALA A 199 22.51 15.71 18.83
C ALA A 199 22.11 16.08 20.28
N ARG A 200 20.90 16.63 20.47
CA ARG A 200 20.37 16.96 21.80
C ARG A 200 19.96 15.75 22.61
N HIS A 201 19.50 14.69 21.94
CA HIS A 201 18.99 13.46 22.56
C HIS A 201 19.96 12.28 22.47
N SER A 202 21.12 12.45 21.82
CA SER A 202 22.19 11.50 21.99
C SER A 202 22.63 11.59 23.45
N SER A 203 22.20 10.62 24.27
CA SER A 203 22.89 10.37 25.51
C SER A 203 24.39 10.40 25.21
N ALA A 204 25.18 11.10 26.02
CA ALA A 204 26.58 11.48 25.79
C ALA A 204 27.56 10.29 25.64
N ASN A 205 27.15 9.24 24.97
CA ASN A 205 27.96 8.06 24.66
C ASN A 205 27.57 7.54 23.26
N PRO A 206 28.37 7.81 22.20
CA PRO A 206 28.21 7.13 20.94
C PRO A 206 28.40 5.63 21.19
N HIS A 207 27.30 4.88 21.18
CA HIS A 207 27.37 3.44 21.34
C HIS A 207 27.04 2.74 20.02
N ALA A 208 27.69 1.62 19.78
CA ALA A 208 27.23 0.69 18.75
C ALA A 208 25.89 0.10 19.22
N HIS A 209 24.87 0.22 18.40
CA HIS A 209 23.56 -0.34 18.72
C HIS A 209 23.67 -1.86 18.93
N SER A 210 23.21 -2.32 20.07
CA SER A 210 23.02 -3.75 20.34
C SER A 210 21.54 -4.06 20.12
N TRP A 211 21.25 -4.78 19.03
CA TRP A 211 19.89 -5.04 18.59
C TRP A 211 19.33 -6.28 19.26
N GLN A 212 18.14 -6.19 19.82
CA GLN A 212 17.35 -7.32 20.29
C GLN A 212 15.99 -7.29 19.57
N GLU A 213 15.51 -8.47 19.19
CA GLU A 213 14.16 -8.59 18.66
C GLU A 213 13.14 -8.12 19.70
N TRP A 214 12.33 -7.17 19.31
CA TRP A 214 11.30 -6.58 20.17
C TRP A 214 9.92 -7.10 19.77
N GLN A 215 9.65 -7.17 18.48
CA GLN A 215 8.37 -7.62 17.96
C GLN A 215 8.59 -8.39 16.66
N ARG A 216 7.84 -9.51 16.52
CA ARG A 216 7.81 -10.28 15.29
C ARG A 216 6.38 -10.45 14.83
N THR A 217 6.12 -10.12 13.58
CA THR A 217 4.87 -10.44 12.88
C THR A 217 5.23 -11.39 11.75
N ALA A 218 4.67 -12.61 11.79
CA ALA A 218 4.90 -13.58 10.74
C ALA A 218 4.20 -13.13 9.44
N GLY A 219 4.85 -13.40 8.30
CA GLY A 219 4.21 -13.22 7.01
C GLY A 219 3.09 -14.23 6.79
N THR A 220 2.12 -13.84 6.02
CA THR A 220 1.06 -14.72 5.49
C THR A 220 1.32 -14.96 4.01
N CYS A 221 0.53 -15.80 3.36
CA CYS A 221 0.66 -16.00 1.90
C CYS A 221 0.25 -14.76 1.06
N ILE A 222 -0.33 -13.74 1.67
CA ILE A 222 -0.74 -12.48 1.01
C ILE A 222 0.04 -11.28 1.51
N GLU A 223 0.56 -11.32 2.72
CA GLU A 223 1.26 -10.20 3.36
C GLU A 223 2.66 -10.63 3.82
N GLU A 224 3.62 -9.75 3.65
CA GLU A 224 4.96 -9.91 4.19
C GLU A 224 4.94 -9.78 5.72
N GLY A 225 5.79 -10.56 6.38
CA GLY A 225 6.03 -10.41 7.80
C GLY A 225 7.08 -9.34 8.10
N ARG A 226 7.29 -9.07 9.38
CA ARG A 226 8.33 -8.14 9.81
C ARG A 226 8.89 -8.50 11.17
N ILE A 227 10.16 -8.18 11.38
CA ILE A 227 10.80 -8.21 12.68
C ILE A 227 11.22 -6.78 13.01
N VAL A 228 10.79 -6.29 14.15
CA VAL A 228 11.25 -5.02 14.71
C VAL A 228 12.29 -5.32 15.78
N PHE A 229 13.47 -4.70 15.64
CA PHE A 229 14.54 -4.77 16.63
C PHE A 229 14.60 -3.44 17.39
N GLY A 230 14.78 -3.52 18.69
CA GLY A 230 15.08 -2.38 19.55
C GLY A 230 16.53 -2.40 20.03
N CYS A 231 17.13 -1.23 20.22
CA CYS A 231 18.43 -1.14 20.86
C CYS A 231 18.29 -1.47 22.35
N THR A 232 19.19 -2.29 22.89
CA THR A 232 19.20 -2.69 24.31
C THR A 232 19.92 -1.71 25.22
N VAL A 233 20.57 -0.69 24.64
CA VAL A 233 21.30 0.32 25.45
C VAL A 233 20.30 1.23 26.15
N SER A 234 20.45 1.38 27.45
CA SER A 234 19.56 2.20 28.27
C SER A 234 19.45 3.64 27.74
N GLY A 235 18.22 4.13 27.57
CA GLY A 235 17.95 5.45 27.01
C GLY A 235 18.02 5.54 25.47
N CYS A 236 18.32 4.47 24.76
CA CYS A 236 18.31 4.44 23.29
C CYS A 236 16.94 3.97 22.79
N THR A 237 16.29 4.77 21.97
CA THR A 237 14.99 4.45 21.35
C THR A 237 15.11 3.95 19.92
N ALA A 238 16.35 3.75 19.42
CA ALA A 238 16.57 3.34 18.04
C ALA A 238 15.89 1.99 17.72
N ARG A 239 15.25 1.92 16.56
CA ARG A 239 14.59 0.73 16.01
C ARG A 239 15.14 0.45 14.63
N LYS A 240 15.16 -0.82 14.24
CA LYS A 240 15.32 -1.26 12.85
C LYS A 240 14.27 -2.31 12.54
N THR A 241 13.79 -2.31 11.31
CA THR A 241 12.82 -3.31 10.84
C THR A 241 13.44 -4.14 9.74
N GLU A 242 13.26 -5.46 9.81
CA GLU A 242 13.59 -6.40 8.76
C GLU A 242 12.30 -7.02 8.23
N VAL A 243 12.13 -7.00 6.91
CA VAL A 243 10.97 -7.60 6.24
C VAL A 243 11.19 -9.11 6.16
N LEU A 244 10.15 -9.87 6.47
CA LEU A 244 10.09 -11.31 6.27
C LEU A 244 9.29 -11.60 5.00
N GLU A 245 9.75 -12.56 4.22
CA GLU A 245 9.03 -13.01 3.03
C GLU A 245 7.63 -13.54 3.38
N LYS A 246 6.75 -13.51 2.40
CA LYS A 246 5.43 -14.14 2.50
C LYS A 246 5.59 -15.63 2.75
N SER A 247 4.71 -16.19 3.56
CA SER A 247 4.67 -17.64 3.77
C SER A 247 4.03 -18.35 2.59
N ASP A 248 4.30 -19.64 2.47
CA ASP A 248 3.62 -20.50 1.51
C ASP A 248 2.11 -20.59 1.82
N HIS A 249 1.33 -20.96 0.80
CA HIS A 249 -0.09 -21.22 0.97
C HIS A 249 -0.32 -22.45 1.85
N VAL A 250 -1.17 -22.32 2.85
CA VAL A 250 -1.62 -23.43 3.70
C VAL A 250 -2.88 -24.03 3.08
N TYR A 251 -2.71 -25.00 2.18
CA TYR A 251 -3.81 -25.69 1.55
C TYR A 251 -4.39 -26.81 2.42
N GLY A 252 -5.70 -26.96 2.39
CA GLY A 252 -6.39 -28.15 2.89
C GLY A 252 -6.20 -29.36 1.96
N ALA A 253 -6.89 -30.47 2.29
CA ALA A 253 -6.92 -31.62 1.41
C ALA A 253 -7.66 -31.32 0.11
N TYR A 254 -7.25 -32.00 -0.98
CA TYR A 254 -8.01 -31.96 -2.23
C TYR A 254 -9.39 -32.57 -2.07
N GLN A 255 -10.40 -31.91 -2.61
CA GLN A 255 -11.77 -32.36 -2.67
C GLN A 255 -12.16 -32.56 -4.13
N PRO A 256 -12.76 -33.72 -4.50
CA PRO A 256 -13.25 -33.94 -5.85
C PRO A 256 -14.28 -32.89 -6.25
N ASP A 257 -14.15 -32.36 -7.47
CA ASP A 257 -15.08 -31.33 -7.99
C ASP A 257 -16.38 -31.93 -8.54
N GLY A 258 -16.48 -33.26 -8.63
CA GLY A 258 -17.67 -33.98 -9.11
C GLY A 258 -17.93 -33.81 -10.60
N ASN A 259 -16.96 -33.39 -11.38
CA ASN A 259 -17.08 -33.12 -12.82
C ASN A 259 -16.54 -34.23 -13.71
N ALA A 260 -16.18 -35.38 -13.15
CA ALA A 260 -15.81 -36.59 -13.91
C ALA A 260 -16.95 -37.07 -14.83
N THR A 261 -16.60 -37.52 -16.01
CA THR A 261 -17.55 -38.06 -16.95
C THR A 261 -17.39 -39.60 -17.06
N CYS A 262 -18.18 -40.24 -17.95
CA CYS A 262 -18.02 -41.66 -18.17
C CYS A 262 -16.65 -42.03 -18.76
N LEU A 263 -16.02 -41.09 -19.51
CA LEU A 263 -14.80 -41.36 -20.27
C LEU A 263 -13.60 -40.54 -19.85
N ALA A 264 -13.83 -39.44 -19.15
CA ALA A 264 -12.77 -38.54 -18.73
C ALA A 264 -12.74 -38.35 -17.23
N ASP A 265 -11.54 -38.35 -16.71
CA ASP A 265 -11.30 -37.99 -15.34
C ASP A 265 -11.75 -36.53 -15.07
N GLY A 266 -12.25 -36.31 -13.89
CA GLY A 266 -12.57 -34.98 -13.39
C GLY A 266 -11.38 -34.28 -12.79
N THR A 267 -11.67 -33.23 -12.04
CA THR A 267 -10.68 -32.47 -11.27
C THR A 267 -10.97 -32.53 -9.78
N LYS A 268 -9.96 -32.24 -9.02
CA LYS A 268 -10.07 -32.02 -7.56
C LYS A 268 -9.39 -30.71 -7.21
N THR A 269 -9.98 -30.01 -6.28
CA THR A 269 -9.56 -28.66 -5.85
C THR A 269 -9.23 -28.65 -4.38
N ARG A 270 -8.17 -27.91 -4.02
CA ARG A 270 -7.88 -27.56 -2.64
C ARG A 270 -7.88 -26.03 -2.47
N VAL A 271 -8.14 -25.57 -1.28
CA VAL A 271 -8.29 -24.15 -0.97
C VAL A 271 -7.33 -23.76 0.15
N CYS A 272 -6.63 -22.66 -0.02
CA CYS A 272 -5.81 -22.09 1.04
C CYS A 272 -6.71 -21.61 2.20
N SER A 273 -6.39 -22.01 3.42
CA SER A 273 -7.14 -21.63 4.61
C SER A 273 -7.09 -20.12 4.88
N VAL A 274 -5.99 -19.46 4.50
CA VAL A 274 -5.73 -18.04 4.74
C VAL A 274 -6.34 -17.16 3.65
N CYS A 275 -5.86 -17.26 2.40
CA CYS A 275 -6.25 -16.33 1.32
C CYS A 275 -7.38 -16.83 0.43
N LYS A 276 -7.85 -18.06 0.62
CA LYS A 276 -8.89 -18.73 -0.20
C LYS A 276 -8.47 -18.99 -1.66
N ALA A 277 -7.18 -18.83 -1.98
CA ALA A 277 -6.66 -19.23 -3.29
C ALA A 277 -6.97 -20.70 -3.54
N ARG A 278 -7.37 -21.01 -4.76
CA ARG A 278 -7.75 -22.35 -5.20
C ARG A 278 -6.67 -22.95 -6.09
N GLU A 279 -6.36 -24.20 -5.85
CA GLU A 279 -5.49 -24.99 -6.72
C GLU A 279 -6.26 -26.22 -7.20
N THR A 280 -6.41 -26.33 -8.52
CA THR A 280 -7.17 -27.42 -9.16
C THR A 280 -6.22 -28.28 -9.98
N VAL A 281 -6.33 -29.58 -9.82
CA VAL A 281 -5.55 -30.59 -10.55
C VAL A 281 -6.48 -31.67 -11.08
N THR A 282 -6.03 -32.44 -12.06
CA THR A 282 -6.73 -33.62 -12.51
C THR A 282 -6.89 -34.64 -11.38
N ASP A 283 -8.00 -35.37 -11.33
CA ASP A 283 -8.24 -36.45 -10.39
C ASP A 283 -8.17 -37.82 -11.10
N PRO A 284 -6.95 -38.38 -11.23
CA PRO A 284 -6.75 -39.58 -12.04
C PRO A 284 -7.55 -40.76 -11.53
N GLY A 285 -8.21 -41.49 -12.45
CA GLY A 285 -9.05 -42.63 -12.15
C GLY A 285 -10.45 -42.28 -11.65
N SER A 286 -10.85 -41.03 -11.73
CA SER A 286 -12.20 -40.56 -11.33
C SER A 286 -13.26 -40.76 -12.42
N ALA A 287 -12.85 -41.09 -13.65
CA ALA A 287 -13.80 -41.45 -14.72
C ALA A 287 -14.76 -42.55 -14.27
N THR A 288 -16.06 -42.29 -14.40
CA THR A 288 -17.08 -43.17 -13.79
C THR A 288 -17.40 -44.44 -14.56
N GLY A 289 -16.85 -44.53 -15.79
CA GLY A 289 -17.25 -45.62 -16.72
C GLY A 289 -18.69 -45.48 -17.20
N HIS A 290 -19.06 -46.30 -18.17
CA HIS A 290 -20.44 -46.33 -18.62
C HIS A 290 -21.30 -47.19 -17.70
N LYS A 291 -22.47 -46.69 -17.32
CA LYS A 291 -23.51 -47.46 -16.63
C LYS A 291 -24.60 -47.83 -17.61
N TYR A 292 -24.38 -48.94 -18.35
CA TYR A 292 -25.33 -49.41 -19.32
C TYR A 292 -26.52 -50.14 -18.64
N GLY A 293 -27.70 -49.92 -19.20
CA GLY A 293 -28.89 -50.71 -18.89
C GLY A 293 -28.85 -52.07 -19.57
N ALA A 294 -29.94 -52.84 -19.50
CA ALA A 294 -30.10 -54.05 -20.22
C ALA A 294 -30.19 -53.79 -21.75
N TYR A 295 -29.71 -54.74 -22.56
CA TYR A 295 -29.92 -54.70 -23.98
C TYR A 295 -31.40 -54.78 -24.33
N GLN A 296 -31.86 -53.93 -25.24
CA GLN A 296 -33.19 -53.93 -25.82
C GLN A 296 -33.10 -54.30 -27.31
N PRO A 297 -33.91 -55.23 -27.80
CA PRO A 297 -33.95 -55.53 -29.19
C PRO A 297 -34.31 -54.31 -30.04
N ASP A 298 -33.58 -54.08 -31.15
CA ASP A 298 -33.82 -52.95 -32.04
C ASP A 298 -35.00 -53.14 -33.00
N GLY A 299 -35.56 -54.32 -33.03
CA GLY A 299 -36.70 -54.66 -33.87
C GLY A 299 -36.37 -54.75 -35.37
N ASN A 300 -35.11 -54.85 -35.74
CA ASN A 300 -34.62 -54.84 -37.11
C ASN A 300 -34.29 -56.26 -37.65
N ALA A 301 -34.64 -57.30 -36.89
CA ALA A 301 -34.51 -58.67 -37.36
C ALA A 301 -35.44 -58.95 -38.55
N THR A 302 -34.95 -59.71 -39.51
CA THR A 302 -35.72 -60.14 -40.69
C THR A 302 -36.07 -61.62 -40.58
N CYS A 303 -36.78 -62.17 -41.56
CA CYS A 303 -37.09 -63.61 -41.58
C CYS A 303 -35.85 -64.48 -41.82
N LEU A 304 -34.77 -63.89 -42.38
CA LEU A 304 -33.54 -64.62 -42.73
C LEU A 304 -32.31 -64.22 -41.98
N ALA A 305 -32.38 -63.09 -41.31
CA ALA A 305 -31.22 -62.55 -40.59
C ALA A 305 -31.60 -62.08 -39.19
N ASP A 306 -30.70 -62.34 -38.24
CA ASP A 306 -30.78 -61.80 -36.89
C ASP A 306 -30.66 -60.28 -36.91
N GLY A 307 -31.34 -59.66 -36.02
CA GLY A 307 -31.26 -58.23 -35.77
C GLY A 307 -30.13 -57.85 -34.81
N THR A 308 -30.23 -56.62 -34.30
CA THR A 308 -29.35 -56.13 -33.29
C THR A 308 -30.11 -55.75 -31.98
N LYS A 309 -29.38 -55.63 -30.93
CA LYS A 309 -29.87 -55.10 -29.67
C LYS A 309 -28.94 -54.03 -29.14
N THR A 310 -29.51 -53.00 -28.61
CA THR A 310 -28.80 -51.83 -28.15
C THR A 310 -29.01 -51.62 -26.66
N ARG A 311 -27.96 -51.23 -25.95
CA ARG A 311 -28.05 -50.70 -24.58
C ARG A 311 -27.54 -49.28 -24.55
N VAL A 312 -28.10 -48.52 -23.61
CA VAL A 312 -27.82 -47.09 -23.49
C VAL A 312 -27.25 -46.82 -22.10
N CYS A 313 -26.16 -46.04 -22.06
CA CYS A 313 -25.64 -45.56 -20.77
C CYS A 313 -26.63 -44.59 -20.13
N SER A 314 -26.98 -44.84 -18.87
CA SER A 314 -27.94 -44.00 -18.14
C SER A 314 -27.41 -42.58 -17.89
N VAL A 315 -26.08 -42.42 -17.87
CA VAL A 315 -25.41 -41.13 -17.56
C VAL A 315 -25.18 -40.30 -18.82
N CYS A 316 -24.37 -40.79 -19.76
CA CYS A 316 -23.93 -40.01 -20.95
C CYS A 316 -24.73 -40.30 -22.22
N LYS A 317 -25.69 -41.26 -22.16
CA LYS A 317 -26.51 -41.67 -23.30
C LYS A 317 -25.72 -42.37 -24.45
N ALA A 318 -24.46 -42.67 -24.21
CA ALA A 318 -23.70 -43.48 -25.19
C ALA A 318 -24.42 -44.82 -25.44
N GLN A 319 -24.46 -45.23 -26.67
CA GLN A 319 -25.12 -46.48 -27.10
C GLN A 319 -24.06 -47.52 -27.43
N GLU A 320 -24.36 -48.77 -27.10
CA GLU A 320 -23.59 -49.94 -27.51
C GLU A 320 -24.55 -50.94 -28.16
N THR A 321 -24.32 -51.23 -29.45
CA THR A 321 -25.13 -52.12 -30.26
C THR A 321 -24.36 -53.39 -30.56
N VAL A 322 -24.98 -54.53 -30.36
CA VAL A 322 -24.43 -55.88 -30.66
C VAL A 322 -25.45 -56.67 -31.43
N ALA A 323 -25.00 -57.72 -32.08
CA ALA A 323 -25.91 -58.72 -32.77
C ALA A 323 -26.83 -59.33 -31.69
N ASP A 324 -28.05 -59.65 -32.08
CA ASP A 324 -29.04 -60.40 -31.28
C ASP A 324 -29.29 -61.82 -31.87
N PRO A 325 -28.38 -62.74 -31.53
CA PRO A 325 -28.42 -64.08 -32.14
C PRO A 325 -29.73 -64.81 -31.83
N GLY A 326 -30.34 -65.45 -32.86
CA GLY A 326 -31.60 -66.14 -32.77
C GLY A 326 -32.84 -65.26 -32.81
N SER A 327 -32.69 -63.99 -33.14
CA SER A 327 -33.82 -63.04 -33.28
C SER A 327 -34.49 -63.10 -34.68
N ALA A 328 -33.90 -63.78 -35.65
CA ALA A 328 -34.52 -64.01 -36.97
C ALA A 328 -35.94 -64.58 -36.79
N THR A 329 -36.92 -63.96 -37.44
CA THR A 329 -38.35 -64.29 -37.25
C THR A 329 -38.84 -65.51 -37.98
N GLY A 330 -38.00 -66.06 -38.87
CA GLY A 330 -38.38 -67.16 -39.74
C GLY A 330 -39.45 -66.78 -40.76
N HIS A 331 -39.69 -67.66 -41.70
CA HIS A 331 -40.78 -67.45 -42.64
C HIS A 331 -42.12 -67.84 -42.05
N LYS A 332 -43.10 -66.96 -42.15
CA LYS A 332 -44.51 -67.28 -41.87
C LYS A 332 -45.21 -67.50 -43.19
N TYR A 333 -45.44 -68.74 -43.50
CA TYR A 333 -46.22 -69.14 -44.71
C TYR A 333 -47.74 -69.02 -44.39
N GLY A 334 -48.50 -68.40 -45.28
CA GLY A 334 -49.94 -68.40 -45.22
C GLY A 334 -50.47 -69.84 -45.54
N ALA A 335 -51.72 -70.05 -45.13
CA ALA A 335 -52.38 -71.32 -45.52
C ALA A 335 -52.48 -71.46 -47.04
N TYR A 336 -52.13 -72.64 -47.56
CA TYR A 336 -52.41 -72.97 -48.95
C TYR A 336 -53.91 -72.89 -49.21
N GLN A 337 -54.33 -72.03 -50.16
CA GLN A 337 -55.69 -72.07 -50.69
C GLN A 337 -55.90 -73.18 -51.68
#